data_7346d568c9d26e3aafc921ee783885d2
#
_entry.id   7346d568c9d26e3aafc921ee783885d2
#
_cell.length_a   1.000
_cell.length_b   1.000
_cell.length_c   1.000
_cell.angle_alpha   90.00
_cell.angle_beta   90.00
_cell.angle_gamma   90.00
#
_symmetry.space_group_name_H-M   'P 1'
#
loop_
_entity.id
_entity.type
_entity.pdbx_description
1 polymer ?
#
loop_
_entity_poly.entity_id
_entity_poly.type
_entity_poly.pdbx_seq_one_letter_code
_entity_poly.pdbx_strand_id
1 'polypeptide(L)'
;MKAARKLVLVVAVVLVMAACINVEVSEAQTICNVSVNNLMSCKPAVTKPNPARPTQACCSALSHADLGCLCSYRNSNLLPSLGIDPKLAMQLPGKCKLPHPANC
;
A
#
# COMPACT_ATOMS: atom_id res chain seq x y z
N MET A 1 38.66 -7.41 33.36
CA MET A 1 38.89 -7.57 31.94
C MET A 1 37.87 -8.50 31.25
N LYS A 2 37.48 -9.63 31.83
CA LYS A 2 36.44 -10.49 31.26
C LYS A 2 35.05 -9.83 31.22
N ALA A 3 34.71 -8.97 32.19
CA ALA A 3 33.45 -8.24 32.23
C ALA A 3 33.31 -7.19 31.11
N ALA A 4 34.42 -6.55 30.73
CA ALA A 4 34.42 -5.54 29.66
C ALA A 4 34.19 -6.19 28.29
N ARG A 5 34.73 -7.37 28.04
CA ARG A 5 34.50 -8.10 26.79
C ARG A 5 33.07 -8.57 26.65
N LYS A 6 32.45 -9.06 27.72
CA LYS A 6 31.04 -9.44 27.72
C LYS A 6 30.14 -8.24 27.45
N LEU A 7 30.45 -7.10 28.04
CA LEU A 7 29.67 -5.86 27.82
C LEU A 7 29.75 -5.40 26.37
N VAL A 8 30.93 -5.41 25.76
CA VAL A 8 31.12 -5.02 24.35
C VAL A 8 30.37 -5.96 23.44
N LEU A 9 30.37 -7.26 23.67
CA LEU A 9 29.65 -8.24 22.88
C LEU A 9 28.13 -8.04 22.98
N VAL A 10 27.60 -7.79 24.16
CA VAL A 10 26.17 -7.55 24.36
C VAL A 10 25.73 -6.27 23.67
N VAL A 11 26.52 -5.20 23.78
CA VAL A 11 26.21 -3.93 23.09
C VAL A 11 26.25 -4.11 21.58
N ALA A 12 27.20 -4.85 21.03
CA ALA A 12 27.30 -5.12 19.61
C ALA A 12 26.06 -5.90 19.11
N VAL A 13 25.61 -6.91 19.84
CA VAL A 13 24.42 -7.69 19.49
C VAL A 13 23.16 -6.84 19.52
N VAL A 14 23.00 -5.98 20.53
CA VAL A 14 21.85 -5.07 20.63
C VAL A 14 21.84 -4.09 19.49
N LEU A 15 22.98 -3.54 19.08
CA LEU A 15 23.07 -2.62 17.95
C LEU A 15 22.71 -3.30 16.62
N VAL A 16 23.12 -4.55 16.42
CA VAL A 16 22.77 -5.31 15.21
C VAL A 16 21.26 -5.60 15.19
N MET A 17 20.66 -5.96 16.30
CA MET A 17 19.21 -6.18 16.37
C MET A 17 18.43 -4.90 16.09
N ALA A 18 18.86 -3.75 16.60
CA ALA A 18 18.23 -2.48 16.35
C ALA A 18 18.30 -2.10 14.87
N ALA A 19 19.41 -2.37 14.19
CA ALA A 19 19.57 -2.14 12.77
C ALA A 19 18.60 -3.00 11.94
N CYS A 20 18.40 -4.26 12.32
CA CYS A 20 17.45 -5.16 11.63
C CYS A 20 15.99 -4.69 11.78
N ILE A 21 15.62 -4.17 12.93
CA ILE A 21 14.26 -3.65 13.16
C ILE A 21 14.01 -2.39 12.33
N ASN A 22 15.01 -1.54 12.16
CA ASN A 22 14.87 -0.30 11.38
C ASN A 22 14.70 -0.55 9.88
N VAL A 23 15.16 -1.67 9.35
CA VAL A 23 15.01 -2.01 7.93
C VAL A 23 13.56 -2.33 7.57
N GLU A 24 12.78 -2.91 8.49
CA GLU A 24 11.38 -3.27 8.24
C GLU A 24 10.43 -2.07 8.23
N VAL A 25 10.78 -0.97 8.88
CA VAL A 25 9.91 0.20 9.04
C VAL A 25 10.10 1.24 7.93
N SER A 26 11.18 1.17 7.17
CA SER A 26 11.61 2.26 6.30
C SER A 26 11.01 2.23 4.90
N GLU A 27 10.31 1.18 4.50
CA GLU A 27 9.83 1.11 3.12
C GLU A 27 8.32 0.98 3.08
N ALA A 28 7.65 2.10 2.78
CA ALA A 28 6.29 2.07 2.34
C ALA A 28 6.26 1.30 1.01
N GLN A 29 5.58 0.15 0.99
CA GLN A 29 5.39 -0.59 -0.24
C GLN A 29 4.63 0.25 -1.24
N THR A 30 5.10 0.28 -2.47
CA THR A 30 4.42 0.97 -3.56
C THR A 30 3.88 -0.04 -4.56
N ILE A 31 2.69 0.24 -5.09
CA ILE A 31 2.06 -0.50 -6.16
C ILE A 31 1.64 0.51 -7.22
N CYS A 32 2.09 0.31 -8.47
CA CYS A 32 1.72 1.18 -9.58
C CYS A 32 1.97 2.67 -9.28
N ASN A 33 3.13 2.96 -8.72
CA ASN A 33 3.59 4.32 -8.41
C ASN A 33 2.86 5.00 -7.25
N VAL A 34 2.08 4.28 -6.47
CA VAL A 34 1.38 4.83 -5.31
C VAL A 34 1.65 3.98 -4.08
N SER A 35 1.78 4.60 -2.91
CA SER A 35 2.00 3.86 -1.69
C SER A 35 0.74 3.08 -1.31
N VAL A 36 0.93 1.86 -0.79
CA VAL A 36 -0.19 1.02 -0.35
C VAL A 36 -1.00 1.72 0.74
N ASN A 37 -0.34 2.43 1.65
CA ASN A 37 -1.03 3.19 2.69
C ASN A 37 -1.99 4.24 2.10
N ASN A 38 -1.58 4.91 1.04
CA ASN A 38 -2.43 5.89 0.36
C ASN A 38 -3.58 5.20 -0.37
N LEU A 39 -3.33 4.02 -0.96
CA LEU A 39 -4.39 3.23 -1.58
C LEU A 39 -5.41 2.72 -0.57
N MET A 40 -5.02 2.46 0.67
CA MET A 40 -5.94 2.03 1.70
C MET A 40 -7.01 3.08 2.04
N SER A 41 -6.76 4.35 1.75
CA SER A 41 -7.77 5.40 1.86
C SER A 41 -8.95 5.18 0.90
N CYS A 42 -8.75 4.41 -0.17
CA CYS A 42 -9.79 4.04 -1.12
C CYS A 42 -10.63 2.84 -0.69
N LYS A 43 -10.23 2.11 0.35
CA LYS A 43 -10.88 0.85 0.73
C LYS A 43 -12.38 0.99 1.01
N PRO A 44 -12.87 2.02 1.74
CA PRO A 44 -14.31 2.17 1.95
C PRO A 44 -15.10 2.34 0.64
N ALA A 45 -14.48 2.90 -0.39
CA ALA A 45 -15.14 3.12 -1.69
C ALA A 45 -15.21 1.85 -2.56
N VAL A 46 -14.48 0.81 -2.21
CA VAL A 46 -14.37 -0.43 -2.98
C VAL A 46 -14.79 -1.67 -2.19
N THR A 47 -15.48 -1.48 -1.09
CA THR A 47 -15.92 -2.55 -0.20
C THR A 47 -17.45 -2.64 -0.23
N LYS A 48 -17.97 -3.85 -0.47
CA LYS A 48 -19.40 -4.12 -0.38
C LYS A 48 -19.84 -4.30 1.08
N PRO A 49 -21.14 -4.18 1.40
CA PRO A 49 -22.28 -3.93 0.50
C PRO A 49 -22.55 -2.46 0.21
N ASN A 50 -22.05 -1.53 1.00
CA ASN A 50 -22.38 -0.10 0.88
C ASN A 50 -21.10 0.70 0.66
N PRO A 51 -20.58 0.75 -0.59
CA PRO A 51 -19.37 1.51 -0.85
C PRO A 51 -19.57 3.00 -0.59
N ALA A 52 -18.63 3.59 0.14
CA ALA A 52 -18.62 5.03 0.37
C ALA A 52 -18.15 5.77 -0.87
N ARG A 53 -18.40 7.08 -0.93
CA ARG A 53 -17.77 7.92 -1.94
C ARG A 53 -16.26 7.95 -1.71
N PRO A 54 -15.45 7.96 -2.79
CA PRO A 54 -14.01 8.12 -2.63
C PRO A 54 -13.70 9.46 -1.97
N THR A 55 -12.78 9.44 -1.01
CA THR A 55 -12.32 10.66 -0.33
C THR A 55 -11.37 11.43 -1.24
N GLN A 56 -11.12 12.70 -0.88
CA GLN A 56 -10.11 13.49 -1.56
C GLN A 56 -8.73 12.83 -1.47
N ALA A 57 -8.39 12.22 -0.33
CA ALA A 57 -7.15 11.49 -0.17
C ALA A 57 -7.06 10.30 -1.13
N CYS A 58 -8.15 9.56 -1.30
CA CYS A 58 -8.23 8.47 -2.27
C CYS A 58 -8.01 8.96 -3.70
N CYS A 59 -8.73 9.99 -4.12
CA CYS A 59 -8.61 10.52 -5.47
C CYS A 59 -7.23 11.14 -5.73
N SER A 60 -6.64 11.78 -4.72
CA SER A 60 -5.28 12.29 -4.82
C SER A 60 -4.26 11.16 -5.02
N ALA A 61 -4.40 10.08 -4.27
CA ALA A 61 -3.53 8.90 -4.43
C ALA A 61 -3.64 8.32 -5.84
N LEU A 62 -4.86 8.18 -6.35
CA LEU A 62 -5.08 7.66 -7.70
C LEU A 62 -4.56 8.58 -8.79
N SER A 63 -4.55 9.89 -8.57
CA SER A 63 -4.04 10.85 -9.56
C SER A 63 -2.54 10.69 -9.82
N HIS A 64 -1.80 10.17 -8.85
CA HIS A 64 -0.37 9.90 -8.97
C HIS A 64 -0.06 8.46 -9.36
N ALA A 65 -1.09 7.61 -9.40
CA ALA A 65 -0.92 6.19 -9.71
C ALA A 65 -0.84 5.95 -11.22
N ASP A 66 -0.16 4.88 -11.59
CA ASP A 66 -0.25 4.33 -12.94
C ASP A 66 -1.56 3.52 -13.04
N LEU A 67 -2.58 4.13 -13.60
CA LEU A 67 -3.91 3.53 -13.70
C LEU A 67 -3.93 2.31 -14.62
N GLY A 68 -3.12 2.29 -15.68
CA GLY A 68 -2.96 1.12 -16.53
C GLY A 68 -2.39 -0.06 -15.76
N CYS A 69 -1.39 0.19 -14.91
CA CYS A 69 -0.83 -0.80 -14.02
C CYS A 69 -1.88 -1.32 -13.02
N LEU A 70 -2.64 -0.43 -12.40
CA LEU A 70 -3.71 -0.83 -11.47
C LEU A 70 -4.79 -1.66 -12.18
N CYS A 71 -5.12 -1.32 -13.40
CA CYS A 71 -6.08 -2.06 -14.22
C CYS A 71 -5.64 -3.51 -14.44
N SER A 72 -4.35 -3.78 -14.53
CA SER A 72 -3.83 -5.13 -14.71
C SER A 72 -4.15 -6.04 -13.52
N TYR A 73 -4.44 -5.49 -12.35
CA TYR A 73 -4.82 -6.27 -11.18
C TYR A 73 -6.31 -6.64 -11.11
N ARG A 74 -7.11 -6.21 -12.07
CA ARG A 74 -8.57 -6.41 -12.03
C ARG A 74 -9.00 -7.87 -11.89
N ASN A 75 -8.22 -8.81 -12.44
CA ASN A 75 -8.48 -10.24 -12.36
C ASN A 75 -7.60 -10.96 -11.32
N SER A 76 -6.86 -10.20 -10.52
CA SER A 76 -5.98 -10.76 -9.50
C SER A 76 -6.79 -11.20 -8.29
N ASN A 77 -6.41 -12.35 -7.73
CA ASN A 77 -6.97 -12.81 -6.45
C ASN A 77 -6.56 -11.92 -5.27
N LEU A 78 -5.60 -11.03 -5.48
CA LEU A 78 -5.16 -10.10 -4.45
C LEU A 78 -6.28 -9.17 -3.99
N LEU A 79 -7.10 -8.67 -4.92
CA LEU A 79 -8.18 -7.74 -4.59
C LEU A 79 -9.22 -8.37 -3.65
N PRO A 80 -9.81 -9.53 -3.97
CA PRO A 80 -10.75 -10.17 -3.04
C PRO A 80 -10.11 -10.54 -1.70
N SER A 81 -8.84 -10.95 -1.70
CA SER A 81 -8.15 -11.32 -0.46
C SER A 81 -7.96 -10.12 0.48
N LEU A 82 -7.95 -8.90 -0.05
CA LEU A 82 -7.88 -7.67 0.72
C LEU A 82 -9.27 -7.10 1.05
N GLY A 83 -10.34 -7.78 0.69
CA GLY A 83 -11.69 -7.29 0.87
C GLY A 83 -12.11 -6.23 -0.13
N ILE A 84 -11.43 -6.14 -1.27
CA ILE A 84 -11.70 -5.17 -2.33
C ILE A 84 -12.53 -5.82 -3.42
N ASP A 85 -13.64 -5.17 -3.79
CA ASP A 85 -14.46 -5.60 -4.91
C ASP A 85 -13.81 -5.08 -6.22
N PRO A 86 -13.44 -5.97 -7.15
CA PRO A 86 -12.79 -5.56 -8.39
C PRO A 86 -13.64 -4.63 -9.25
N LYS A 87 -14.95 -4.84 -9.30
CA LYS A 87 -15.85 -3.97 -10.05
C LYS A 87 -15.84 -2.55 -9.51
N LEU A 88 -15.93 -2.40 -8.19
CA LEU A 88 -15.91 -1.08 -7.55
C LEU A 88 -14.55 -0.42 -7.75
N ALA A 89 -13.48 -1.20 -7.70
CA ALA A 89 -12.12 -0.68 -7.93
C ALA A 89 -11.98 -0.11 -9.35
N MET A 90 -12.55 -0.78 -10.35
CA MET A 90 -12.50 -0.30 -11.74
C MET A 90 -13.31 0.98 -11.95
N GLN A 91 -14.29 1.25 -11.11
CA GLN A 91 -15.11 2.48 -11.20
C GLN A 91 -14.45 3.69 -10.54
N LEU A 92 -13.43 3.49 -9.72
CA LEU A 92 -12.81 4.59 -8.96
C LEU A 92 -12.25 5.71 -9.83
N PRO A 93 -11.49 5.44 -10.91
CA PRO A 93 -10.97 6.54 -11.72
C PRO A 93 -12.07 7.45 -12.23
N GLY A 94 -13.20 6.89 -12.70
CA GLY A 94 -14.33 7.68 -13.13
C GLY A 94 -14.95 8.51 -12.00
N LYS A 95 -15.07 7.93 -10.82
CA LYS A 95 -15.60 8.64 -9.65
C LYS A 95 -14.69 9.77 -9.20
N CYS A 96 -13.40 9.65 -9.43
CA CYS A 96 -12.40 10.67 -9.13
C CYS A 96 -12.17 11.63 -10.32
N LYS A 97 -12.93 11.49 -11.40
CA LYS A 97 -12.80 12.28 -12.63
C LYS A 97 -11.41 12.17 -13.27
N LEU A 98 -10.84 11.00 -13.20
CA LEU A 98 -9.55 10.69 -13.81
C LEU A 98 -9.77 9.97 -15.15
N PRO A 99 -8.81 10.07 -16.10
CA PRO A 99 -8.93 9.37 -17.36
C PRO A 99 -8.91 7.85 -17.18
N HIS A 100 -9.76 7.16 -17.92
CA HIS A 100 -9.77 5.69 -17.95
C HIS A 100 -8.63 5.17 -18.82
N PRO A 101 -7.88 4.14 -18.35
CA PRO A 101 -6.92 3.46 -19.22
C PRO A 101 -7.62 2.77 -20.40
N ALA A 102 -6.95 2.72 -21.54
CA ALA A 102 -7.56 2.27 -22.79
C ALA A 102 -8.03 0.81 -22.77
N ASN A 103 -7.40 -0.05 -21.97
CA ASN A 103 -7.67 -1.49 -21.92
C ASN A 103 -8.29 -1.94 -20.59
N CYS A 104 -9.01 -1.07 -19.93
CA CYS A 104 -9.53 -1.36 -18.59
C CYS A 104 -11.06 -1.64 -18.60
#